data_8ceb943d213f141b11175353c6a81960
#
_entry.id   8ceb943d213f141b11175353c6a81960
#
_cell.length_a   1.000
_cell.length_b   1.000
_cell.length_c   1.000
_cell.angle_alpha   90.00
_cell.angle_beta   90.00
_cell.angle_gamma   90.00
#
_symmetry.space_group_name_H-M   'P 1'
#
loop_
_entity.id
_entity.type
_entity.pdbx_description
1 polymer ?
#
loop_
_entity_poly.entity_id
_entity_poly.type
_entity_poly.pdbx_seq_one_letter_code
_entity_poly.pdbx_strand_id
1 'polypeptide(L)'
;MSPLGIPAVRDRVVQTAALPILEPVFEADFLDCSYGFRPGRSAHQALEEIRGHVQAGYRAVYDEDLRGYFDSIPHTELLAWVDVRAVDRPVPVMERSGGQGGGSTWSRAGKGNSRW
;
A
#
# COMPACT_ATOMS: atom_id res chain seq x y z
N MET A 1 -1.86 20.17 -17.82
CA MET A 1 -0.76 19.20 -17.87
C MET A 1 -0.15 19.17 -16.48
N SER A 2 -0.20 18.04 -15.79
CA SER A 2 0.50 17.90 -14.51
C SER A 2 1.99 17.71 -14.79
N PRO A 3 2.91 18.44 -14.11
CA PRO A 3 4.34 18.25 -14.30
C PRO A 3 4.72 16.85 -13.80
N LEU A 4 5.34 16.06 -14.66
CA LEU A 4 5.86 14.75 -14.30
C LEU A 4 7.22 14.91 -13.62
N GLY A 5 7.28 14.75 -12.32
CA GLY A 5 8.53 14.75 -11.56
C GLY A 5 9.26 13.43 -11.73
N ILE A 6 10.53 13.47 -12.13
CA ILE A 6 11.38 12.27 -12.16
C ILE A 6 12.21 12.28 -10.87
N PRO A 7 12.02 11.31 -9.96
CA PRO A 7 12.76 11.25 -8.71
C PRO A 7 14.25 10.96 -8.96
N ALA A 8 15.13 11.42 -8.05
CA ALA A 8 16.55 11.13 -8.09
C ALA A 8 16.82 9.62 -8.01
N VAL A 9 17.96 9.17 -8.52
CA VAL A 9 18.31 7.75 -8.54
C VAL A 9 18.28 7.12 -7.15
N ARG A 10 18.75 7.85 -6.13
CA ARG A 10 18.71 7.39 -4.72
C ARG A 10 17.29 7.16 -4.24
N ASP A 11 16.38 8.06 -4.54
CA ASP A 11 14.98 7.96 -4.15
C ASP A 11 14.29 6.77 -4.84
N ARG A 12 14.61 6.53 -6.11
CA ARG A 12 14.08 5.36 -6.84
C ARG A 12 14.56 4.04 -6.24
N VAL A 13 15.82 3.97 -5.80
CA VAL A 13 16.34 2.76 -5.12
C VAL A 13 15.58 2.49 -3.82
N VAL A 14 15.36 3.54 -3.00
CA VAL A 14 14.61 3.42 -1.75
C VAL A 14 13.17 3.01 -2.00
N GLN A 15 12.50 3.64 -2.96
CA GLN A 15 11.13 3.30 -3.36
C GLN A 15 11.01 1.85 -3.84
N THR A 16 11.96 1.40 -4.68
CA THR A 16 11.98 0.02 -5.17
C THR A 16 12.23 -0.99 -4.06
N ALA A 17 13.04 -0.63 -3.05
CA ALA A 17 13.30 -1.50 -1.90
C ALA A 17 12.11 -1.55 -0.91
N ALA A 18 11.35 -0.46 -0.78
CA ALA A 18 10.15 -0.42 0.07
C ALA A 18 8.95 -1.17 -0.54
N LEU A 19 8.84 -1.19 -1.86
CA LEU A 19 7.72 -1.78 -2.57
C LEU A 19 7.43 -3.24 -2.17
N PRO A 20 8.39 -4.19 -2.21
CA PRO A 20 8.12 -5.59 -1.87
C PRO A 20 7.71 -5.81 -0.41
N ILE A 21 7.95 -4.83 0.46
CA ILE A 21 7.56 -4.88 1.87
C ILE A 21 6.13 -4.37 2.05
N LEU A 22 5.79 -3.25 1.41
CA LEU A 22 4.51 -2.59 1.55
C LEU A 22 3.42 -3.21 0.67
N GLU A 23 3.77 -3.64 -0.55
CA GLU A 23 2.82 -4.16 -1.52
C GLU A 23 1.95 -5.31 -0.97
N PRO A 24 2.47 -6.36 -0.32
CA PRO A 24 1.63 -7.42 0.22
C PRO A 24 0.69 -6.97 1.34
N VAL A 25 1.08 -5.91 2.08
CA VAL A 25 0.25 -5.36 3.15
C VAL A 25 -0.98 -4.67 2.59
N PHE A 26 -0.78 -3.83 1.58
CA PHE A 26 -1.87 -3.09 0.94
C PHE A 26 -2.67 -3.94 -0.05
N GLU A 27 -2.01 -4.89 -0.72
CA GLU A 27 -2.69 -5.82 -1.64
C GLU A 27 -3.78 -6.63 -0.94
N ALA A 28 -3.61 -6.96 0.33
CA ALA A 28 -4.60 -7.67 1.12
C ALA A 28 -5.88 -6.86 1.38
N ASP A 29 -5.82 -5.54 1.28
CA ASP A 29 -6.93 -4.63 1.55
C ASP A 29 -7.69 -4.22 0.28
N PHE A 30 -7.12 -4.45 -0.91
CA PHE A 30 -7.77 -4.07 -2.15
C PHE A 30 -8.98 -4.96 -2.47
N LEU A 31 -10.05 -4.32 -2.92
CA LEU A 31 -11.24 -5.03 -3.41
C LEU A 31 -10.94 -5.73 -4.74
N ASP A 32 -11.67 -6.80 -5.03
CA ASP A 32 -11.51 -7.57 -6.27
C ASP A 32 -11.79 -6.74 -7.53
N CYS A 33 -12.63 -5.72 -7.42
CA CYS A 33 -12.95 -4.78 -8.51
C CYS A 33 -11.90 -3.68 -8.70
N SER A 34 -10.81 -3.67 -7.95
CA SER A 34 -9.69 -2.74 -8.14
C SER A 34 -8.64 -3.36 -9.06
N TYR A 35 -8.33 -2.72 -10.18
CA TYR A 35 -7.46 -3.26 -11.23
C TYR A 35 -6.17 -2.47 -11.44
N GLY A 36 -6.17 -1.17 -11.11
CA GLY A 36 -5.06 -0.27 -11.40
C GLY A 36 -3.81 -0.57 -10.58
N PHE A 37 -2.65 -0.68 -11.25
CA PHE A 37 -1.32 -0.80 -10.62
C PHE A 37 -1.17 -1.94 -9.61
N ARG A 38 -1.91 -3.04 -9.78
CA ARG A 38 -1.85 -4.22 -8.92
C ARG A 38 -1.15 -5.38 -9.62
N PRO A 39 -0.35 -6.20 -8.90
CA PRO A 39 0.26 -7.39 -9.45
C PRO A 39 -0.82 -8.41 -9.90
N GLY A 40 -0.63 -8.99 -11.07
CA GLY A 40 -1.57 -9.96 -11.64
C GLY A 40 -2.91 -9.40 -12.12
N ARG A 41 -3.13 -8.10 -12.04
CA ARG A 41 -4.31 -7.40 -12.57
C ARG A 41 -3.98 -6.66 -13.87
N SER A 42 -4.95 -6.51 -14.74
CA SER A 42 -4.77 -5.85 -16.03
C SER A 42 -6.00 -5.04 -16.45
N ALA A 43 -5.78 -4.06 -17.33
CA ALA A 43 -6.86 -3.30 -17.94
C ALA A 43 -7.84 -4.18 -18.73
N HIS A 44 -7.37 -5.29 -19.32
CA HIS A 44 -8.23 -6.23 -20.03
C HIS A 44 -9.23 -6.92 -19.10
N GLN A 45 -8.81 -7.30 -17.90
CA GLN A 45 -9.70 -7.88 -16.89
C GLN A 45 -10.77 -6.88 -16.44
N ALA A 46 -10.40 -5.60 -16.25
CA ALA A 46 -11.34 -4.54 -15.92
C ALA A 46 -12.40 -4.35 -17.04
N LEU A 47 -11.95 -4.33 -18.29
CA LEU A 47 -12.86 -4.22 -19.43
C LEU A 47 -13.79 -5.43 -19.58
N GLU A 48 -13.30 -6.63 -19.29
CA GLU A 48 -14.14 -7.84 -19.35
C GLU A 48 -15.21 -7.84 -18.24
N GLU A 49 -14.90 -7.34 -17.04
CA GLU A 49 -15.89 -7.16 -15.99
C GLU A 49 -16.96 -6.14 -16.37
N ILE A 50 -16.56 -4.99 -16.92
CA ILE A 50 -17.49 -3.97 -17.44
C ILE A 50 -18.38 -4.58 -18.51
N ARG A 51 -17.82 -5.34 -19.44
CA ARG A 51 -18.57 -6.05 -20.47
C ARG A 51 -19.60 -7.00 -19.87
N GLY A 52 -19.23 -7.76 -18.85
CA GLY A 52 -20.14 -8.65 -18.12
C GLY A 52 -21.31 -7.88 -17.52
N HIS A 53 -21.06 -6.73 -16.89
CA HIS A 53 -22.13 -5.88 -16.34
C HIS A 53 -23.07 -5.34 -17.41
N VAL A 54 -22.53 -4.90 -18.56
CA VAL A 54 -23.35 -4.44 -19.70
C VAL A 54 -24.23 -5.57 -20.24
N GLN A 55 -23.70 -6.77 -20.36
CA GLN A 55 -24.47 -7.96 -20.79
C GLN A 55 -25.54 -8.35 -19.78
N ALA A 56 -25.28 -8.15 -18.48
CA ALA A 56 -26.26 -8.36 -17.41
C ALA A 56 -27.38 -7.30 -17.37
N GLY A 57 -27.30 -6.26 -18.22
CA GLY A 57 -28.34 -5.23 -18.38
C GLY A 57 -28.10 -3.93 -17.63
N TYR A 58 -26.94 -3.76 -16.97
CA TYR A 58 -26.56 -2.47 -16.37
C TYR A 58 -26.31 -1.45 -17.49
N ARG A 59 -26.97 -0.27 -17.40
CA ARG A 59 -26.90 0.77 -18.44
C ARG A 59 -26.43 2.13 -17.93
N ALA A 60 -26.32 2.27 -16.61
CA ALA A 60 -25.83 3.49 -16.00
C ALA A 60 -24.33 3.32 -15.68
N VAL A 61 -23.52 4.31 -16.07
CA VAL A 61 -22.09 4.38 -15.77
C VAL A 61 -21.85 5.66 -15.00
N TYR A 62 -21.18 5.55 -13.86
CA TYR A 62 -20.64 6.67 -13.11
C TYR A 62 -19.14 6.71 -13.35
N ASP A 63 -18.66 7.79 -13.95
CA ASP A 63 -17.24 8.01 -14.22
C ASP A 63 -16.74 9.14 -13.35
N GLU A 64 -15.72 8.88 -12.53
CA GLU A 64 -15.15 9.83 -11.60
C GLU A 64 -13.63 9.84 -11.70
N ASP A 65 -13.02 11.02 -11.79
CA ASP A 65 -11.57 11.22 -11.77
C ASP A 65 -11.20 12.29 -10.75
N LEU A 66 -10.18 12.02 -9.95
CA LEU A 66 -9.68 12.91 -8.91
C LEU A 66 -8.58 13.81 -9.47
N ARG A 67 -8.94 15.07 -9.74
CA ARG A 67 -7.99 16.05 -10.25
C ARG A 67 -6.91 16.40 -9.19
N GLY A 68 -5.64 16.24 -9.57
CA GLY A 68 -4.52 16.61 -8.71
C GLY A 68 -4.42 15.79 -7.42
N TYR A 69 -4.90 14.55 -7.44
CA TYR A 69 -4.99 13.69 -6.27
C TYR A 69 -3.66 13.57 -5.52
N PHE A 70 -2.59 13.19 -6.21
CA PHE A 70 -1.28 12.98 -5.58
C PHE A 70 -0.70 14.24 -4.94
N ASP A 71 -0.92 15.40 -5.56
CA ASP A 71 -0.44 16.68 -5.05
C ASP A 71 -1.25 17.16 -3.83
N SER A 72 -2.46 16.63 -3.64
CA SER A 72 -3.37 17.01 -2.56
C SER A 72 -3.29 16.11 -1.32
N ILE A 73 -2.55 14.99 -1.39
CA ILE A 73 -2.44 14.07 -0.25
C ILE A 73 -1.63 14.69 0.89
N PRO A 74 -2.21 14.86 2.08
CA PRO A 74 -1.47 15.36 3.23
C PRO A 74 -0.49 14.27 3.73
N HIS A 75 0.80 14.51 3.56
CA HIS A 75 1.85 13.52 3.83
C HIS A 75 1.86 13.02 5.28
N THR A 76 1.54 13.89 6.24
CA THR A 76 1.49 13.52 7.66
C THR A 76 0.42 12.46 7.93
N GLU A 77 -0.76 12.64 7.35
CA GLU A 77 -1.87 11.70 7.49
C GLU A 77 -1.58 10.40 6.75
N LEU A 78 -1.00 10.49 5.56
CA LEU A 78 -0.58 9.31 4.80
C LEU A 78 0.41 8.45 5.59
N LEU A 79 1.44 9.07 6.18
CA LEU A 79 2.42 8.35 7.00
C LEU A 79 1.78 7.71 8.23
N ALA A 80 0.85 8.39 8.90
CA ALA A 80 0.12 7.83 10.02
C ALA A 80 -0.70 6.59 9.62
N TRP A 81 -1.34 6.60 8.46
CA TRP A 81 -2.06 5.43 7.93
C TRP A 81 -1.12 4.28 7.56
N VAL A 82 0.03 4.58 6.99
CA VAL A 82 1.06 3.57 6.69
C VAL A 82 1.58 2.94 7.97
N ASP A 83 1.86 3.74 9.00
CA ASP A 83 2.33 3.26 10.30
C ASP A 83 1.32 2.29 10.94
N VAL A 84 0.05 2.66 10.98
CA VAL A 84 -1.01 1.80 11.51
C VAL A 84 -1.03 0.45 10.78
N ARG A 85 -0.90 0.45 9.46
CA ARG A 85 -0.93 -0.78 8.66
C ARG A 85 0.36 -1.59 8.75
N ALA A 86 1.52 -0.95 8.86
CA ALA A 86 2.81 -1.61 8.97
C ALA A 86 3.04 -2.22 10.36
N VAL A 87 2.50 -1.60 11.42
CA VAL A 87 2.64 -2.06 12.82
C VAL A 87 1.68 -3.22 13.14
N ASP A 88 0.54 -3.34 12.48
CA ASP A 88 -0.42 -4.44 12.71
C ASP A 88 0.10 -5.82 12.25
N ARG A 89 1.23 -5.88 11.54
CA ARG A 89 1.97 -7.12 11.32
C ARG A 89 3.25 -7.09 12.14
N PRO A 90 3.53 -8.11 12.97
CA PRO A 90 4.78 -8.17 13.71
C PRO A 90 5.94 -8.34 12.74
N VAL A 91 6.51 -7.21 12.30
CA VAL A 91 7.84 -7.20 11.71
C VAL A 91 8.81 -7.40 12.88
N PRO A 92 9.63 -8.46 12.91
CA PRO A 92 10.63 -8.59 13.94
C PRO A 92 11.62 -7.43 13.79
N VAL A 93 11.51 -6.43 14.65
CA VAL A 93 12.48 -5.36 14.76
C VAL A 93 13.75 -5.98 15.34
N MET A 94 14.77 -6.13 14.53
CA MET A 94 16.09 -6.54 14.95
C MET A 94 16.77 -5.35 15.65
N GLU A 95 16.52 -5.17 16.95
CA GLU A 95 17.30 -4.24 17.75
C GLU A 95 18.74 -4.71 17.79
N ARG A 96 19.63 -4.00 17.10
CA ARG A 96 21.05 -4.08 17.34
C ARG A 96 21.36 -3.42 18.68
N SER A 97 21.37 -4.18 19.76
CA SER A 97 22.00 -3.72 20.99
C SER A 97 23.51 -3.70 20.77
N GLY A 98 24.09 -2.52 20.65
CA GLY A 98 25.51 -2.30 20.73
C GLY A 98 25.94 -2.48 22.19
N GLY A 99 26.70 -3.54 22.47
CA GLY A 99 27.32 -3.73 23.79
C GLY A 99 27.59 -5.21 24.06
N GLN A 100 28.84 -5.54 24.06
CA GLN A 100 29.52 -6.75 24.52
C GLN A 100 28.68 -7.81 25.25
N GLY A 101 28.72 -9.04 24.75
CA GLY A 101 28.35 -10.23 25.50
C GLY A 101 27.11 -10.97 24.94
N GLY A 102 27.36 -12.18 24.47
CA GLY A 102 26.42 -13.05 23.74
C GLY A 102 25.08 -13.33 24.43
N GLY A 103 24.08 -13.45 23.61
CA GLY A 103 22.76 -13.94 23.99
C GLY A 103 21.65 -13.23 23.20
N SER A 104 21.18 -13.84 22.13
CA SER A 104 19.98 -13.38 21.41
C SER A 104 18.74 -13.76 22.20
N THR A 105 18.18 -12.82 22.94
CA THR A 105 16.86 -12.98 23.57
C THR A 105 15.79 -12.33 22.69
N TRP A 106 14.88 -13.12 22.21
CA TRP A 106 13.67 -12.68 21.51
C TRP A 106 12.63 -12.25 22.55
N SER A 107 12.37 -10.96 22.71
CA SER A 107 11.23 -10.51 23.50
C SER A 107 10.05 -10.16 22.59
N ARG A 108 8.93 -10.85 22.79
CA ARG A 108 7.64 -10.52 22.23
C ARG A 108 7.15 -9.24 22.90
N ALA A 109 7.02 -8.14 22.16
CA ALA A 109 6.31 -6.96 22.62
C ALA A 109 4.82 -7.31 22.81
N GLY A 110 4.33 -7.07 24.01
CA GLY A 110 2.99 -7.44 24.44
C GLY A 110 1.90 -6.63 23.75
N LYS A 111 0.78 -7.29 23.51
CA LYS A 111 -0.50 -6.73 23.08
C LYS A 111 -0.95 -5.65 24.06
N GLY A 112 -0.90 -4.40 23.65
CA GLY A 112 -1.67 -3.33 24.27
C GLY A 112 -3.13 -3.43 23.81
N ASN A 113 -4.00 -3.79 24.75
CA ASN A 113 -5.44 -3.86 24.59
C ASN A 113 -5.98 -2.42 24.56
N SER A 114 -6.49 -1.95 23.45
CA SER A 114 -7.35 -0.78 23.42
C SER A 114 -8.54 -1.03 22.49
N ARG A 115 -9.68 -1.14 23.15
CA ARG A 115 -11.02 -1.10 22.56
C ARG A 115 -11.22 0.26 21.85
N TRP A 116 -11.65 0.21 20.65
CA TRP A 116 -12.67 1.11 20.03
C TRP A 116 -13.39 0.33 18.96
#